data_92bcd6a6db879934805a9f2cbb90548b
#
_entry.id   92bcd6a6db879934805a9f2cbb90548b
#
_cell.length_a   1.000
_cell.length_b   1.000
_cell.length_c   1.000
_cell.angle_alpha   90.00
_cell.angle_beta   90.00
_cell.angle_gamma   90.00
#
_symmetry.space_group_name_H-M   'P 1'
#
loop_
_entity.id
_entity.type
_entity.pdbx_description
1 polymer ?
#
loop_
_entity_poly.entity_id
_entity_poly.type
_entity_poly.pdbx_seq_one_letter_code
_entity_poly.pdbx_strand_id
1 'polypeptide(L)'
;MTPRMGGKLLILTWASTAFTLLGSHAVAQEPRPGVDWPQFRGVSAGGVAEGFEAPVRWNAETGENILWKTPIPGLGHSSPIVWGDLVCVTTADSGQADELKVGLYGDIEPVANDWPQRWEVRCLDKTTGAERWTAVAHQGVAGISRHPKATHANSTLATDGSHLVAMFGSEGLYAYDLETGRELWTVDLGLLESGFFRVPAALWGFAASPIISDDLVVIQADVLNGSFLAVFDVATGDERWRVDRDDVPTWSTPTVHDVDGRAQIVVNGFRHIGGYDLATGEERWRMRGGGDIPTPTPVVADGLIFITNSHGGEAPIFAINEGASGDITPAPGTLSNDHLVWSQRRDGAYMQTPLVYDNLLYNCRTNGVLSVYETRTGRRLYQQRIDGGGSGFTASPIAADGKVYFSSEDGSVYVLKVGPELEVLAENPMGETLMATPALSEGVMYIRTRGHLVAVG
;
A
#
# COMPACT_ATOMS: atom_id res chain seq x y z
N MET A 1 -97.24 -13.14 7.74
CA MET A 1 -96.38 -12.31 8.59
C MET A 1 -95.09 -13.05 8.81
N THR A 2 -94.03 -12.70 8.12
CA THR A 2 -92.68 -13.29 8.23
C THR A 2 -91.71 -12.17 8.49
N PRO A 3 -90.85 -12.24 9.50
CA PRO A 3 -89.82 -11.19 9.78
C PRO A 3 -88.55 -11.46 8.98
N ARG A 4 -88.04 -10.41 8.35
CA ARG A 4 -86.76 -10.37 7.66
C ARG A 4 -85.65 -10.35 8.66
N MET A 5 -84.68 -11.30 8.56
CA MET A 5 -83.40 -11.26 9.21
C MET A 5 -82.43 -10.42 8.37
N GLY A 6 -81.90 -9.35 8.97
CA GLY A 6 -80.80 -8.53 8.39
C GLY A 6 -79.47 -9.12 8.75
N GLY A 7 -78.69 -9.58 7.75
CA GLY A 7 -77.34 -10.01 7.92
C GLY A 7 -76.40 -8.77 7.93
N LYS A 8 -75.63 -8.59 8.98
CA LYS A 8 -74.50 -7.62 9.04
C LYS A 8 -73.25 -8.24 8.42
N LEU A 9 -72.76 -7.63 7.33
CA LEU A 9 -71.57 -7.98 6.64
C LEU A 9 -70.37 -7.32 7.43
N LEU A 10 -69.52 -8.14 8.06
CA LEU A 10 -68.25 -7.67 8.68
C LEU A 10 -67.19 -7.59 7.58
N ILE A 11 -66.75 -6.40 7.22
CA ILE A 11 -65.59 -6.18 6.35
C ILE A 11 -64.34 -6.17 7.24
N LEU A 12 -63.52 -7.24 7.17
CA LEU A 12 -62.16 -7.26 7.75
C LEU A 12 -61.22 -6.54 6.77
N THR A 13 -60.75 -5.37 7.17
CA THR A 13 -59.64 -4.66 6.50
C THR A 13 -58.32 -5.22 7.01
N TRP A 14 -57.56 -5.89 6.17
CA TRP A 14 -56.18 -6.25 6.40
C TRP A 14 -55.31 -5.02 6.17
N ALA A 15 -54.70 -4.48 7.24
CA ALA A 15 -53.64 -3.49 7.16
C ALA A 15 -52.34 -4.22 6.90
N SER A 16 -51.85 -4.17 5.68
CA SER A 16 -50.47 -4.61 5.35
C SER A 16 -49.46 -3.58 5.86
N THR A 17 -48.80 -3.88 6.94
CA THR A 17 -47.64 -3.08 7.42
C THR A 17 -46.43 -3.47 6.57
N ALA A 18 -46.10 -2.64 5.60
CA ALA A 18 -44.80 -2.75 4.89
C ALA A 18 -43.69 -2.34 5.84
N PHE A 19 -42.90 -3.31 6.28
CA PHE A 19 -41.65 -3.07 6.94
C PHE A 19 -40.63 -2.66 5.88
N THR A 20 -40.39 -1.37 5.77
CA THR A 20 -39.22 -0.86 5.01
C THR A 20 -37.96 -1.16 5.85
N LEU A 21 -37.22 -2.17 5.45
CA LEU A 21 -35.85 -2.37 5.90
C LEU A 21 -35.02 -1.18 5.40
N LEU A 22 -34.83 -0.16 6.23
CA LEU A 22 -33.79 0.82 6.05
C LEU A 22 -32.47 0.08 6.26
N GLY A 23 -31.81 -0.29 5.16
CA GLY A 23 -30.42 -0.71 5.20
C GLY A 23 -29.61 0.44 5.77
N SER A 24 -29.04 0.27 6.96
CA SER A 24 -28.04 1.17 7.47
C SER A 24 -26.79 1.01 6.58
N HIS A 25 -26.59 1.93 5.64
CA HIS A 25 -25.30 2.07 5.02
C HIS A 25 -24.33 2.47 6.12
N ALA A 26 -23.32 1.64 6.38
CA ALA A 26 -22.22 2.02 7.24
C ALA A 26 -21.56 3.24 6.60
N VAL A 27 -21.51 4.34 7.32
CA VAL A 27 -20.82 5.56 6.87
C VAL A 27 -19.34 5.29 7.06
N ALA A 28 -18.54 5.49 6.01
CA ALA A 28 -17.08 5.45 6.11
C ALA A 28 -16.62 6.35 7.27
N GLN A 29 -15.73 5.82 8.11
CA GLN A 29 -15.21 6.56 9.24
C GLN A 29 -13.90 7.23 8.82
N GLU A 30 -13.78 8.51 9.14
CA GLU A 30 -12.50 9.21 8.95
C GLU A 30 -11.41 8.58 9.83
N PRO A 31 -10.23 8.25 9.27
CA PRO A 31 -9.14 7.69 10.03
C PRO A 31 -8.62 8.72 11.06
N ARG A 32 -8.41 8.27 12.30
CA ARG A 32 -7.89 9.10 13.39
C ARG A 32 -6.38 9.25 13.25
N PRO A 33 -5.84 10.49 13.11
CA PRO A 33 -4.40 10.70 12.98
C PRO A 33 -3.61 10.07 14.13
N GLY A 34 -2.50 9.38 13.82
CA GLY A 34 -1.64 8.71 14.79
C GLY A 34 -2.24 7.46 15.45
N VAL A 35 -3.53 7.18 15.22
CA VAL A 35 -4.25 6.02 15.79
C VAL A 35 -4.54 4.97 14.73
N ASP A 36 -5.11 5.37 13.60
CA ASP A 36 -5.47 4.45 12.52
C ASP A 36 -4.42 4.50 11.39
N TRP A 37 -4.10 3.32 10.85
CA TRP A 37 -3.17 3.13 9.73
C TRP A 37 -3.88 2.30 8.65
N PRO A 38 -4.80 2.91 7.88
CA PRO A 38 -5.86 2.22 7.15
C PRO A 38 -5.41 1.46 5.90
N GLN A 39 -4.25 1.76 5.34
CA GLN A 39 -3.78 1.22 4.06
C GLN A 39 -2.26 1.31 3.94
N PHE A 40 -1.70 0.96 2.77
CA PHE A 40 -0.27 1.05 2.53
C PHE A 40 0.26 2.45 2.87
N ARG A 41 1.21 2.52 3.82
CA ARG A 41 1.80 3.74 4.37
C ARG A 41 0.80 4.69 5.07
N GLY A 42 -0.30 4.14 5.59
CA GLY A 42 -1.26 4.91 6.40
C GLY A 42 -2.12 5.88 5.59
N VAL A 43 -2.51 6.97 6.21
CA VAL A 43 -3.38 7.98 5.59
C VAL A 43 -2.67 8.61 4.39
N SER A 44 -3.34 8.62 3.23
CA SER A 44 -2.84 9.20 1.97
C SER A 44 -1.43 8.75 1.56
N ALA A 45 -1.03 7.53 1.93
CA ALA A 45 0.31 6.97 1.72
C ALA A 45 1.46 7.83 2.27
N GLY A 46 1.19 8.69 3.24
CA GLY A 46 2.14 9.66 3.81
C GLY A 46 3.27 9.01 4.58
N GLY A 47 3.04 7.87 5.22
CA GLY A 47 4.05 7.18 6.04
C GLY A 47 4.33 7.87 7.38
N VAL A 48 3.45 8.74 7.85
CA VAL A 48 3.65 9.58 9.05
C VAL A 48 2.54 9.33 10.07
N ALA A 49 2.90 9.14 11.34
CA ALA A 49 1.98 9.07 12.46
C ALA A 49 2.42 10.04 13.56
N GLU A 50 1.60 11.02 13.88
CA GLU A 50 1.91 12.05 14.89
C GLU A 50 1.00 11.93 16.11
N GLY A 51 1.43 12.57 17.21
CA GLY A 51 0.63 12.71 18.42
C GLY A 51 0.98 11.74 19.54
N PHE A 52 1.89 10.80 19.32
CA PHE A 52 2.33 9.82 20.30
C PHE A 52 3.86 9.69 20.29
N GLU A 53 4.43 9.42 21.46
CA GLU A 53 5.85 9.07 21.56
C GLU A 53 6.11 7.75 20.83
N ALA A 54 7.12 7.73 19.96
CA ALA A 54 7.44 6.57 19.14
C ALA A 54 8.72 5.86 19.63
N PRO A 55 8.83 4.52 19.52
CA PRO A 55 9.89 3.74 20.12
C PRO A 55 11.25 4.06 19.49
N VAL A 56 12.32 4.02 20.30
CA VAL A 56 13.71 4.26 19.84
C VAL A 56 14.52 2.97 19.93
N ARG A 57 14.39 2.21 21.00
CA ARG A 57 15.24 1.03 21.26
C ARG A 57 14.41 -0.18 21.58
N TRP A 58 14.69 -1.29 20.90
CA TRP A 58 14.11 -2.61 21.15
C TRP A 58 15.04 -3.70 20.61
N ASN A 59 14.76 -4.93 21.00
CA ASN A 59 15.46 -6.09 20.48
C ASN A 59 14.52 -7.30 20.44
N ALA A 60 14.13 -7.75 19.24
CA ALA A 60 13.19 -8.86 19.08
C ALA A 60 13.80 -10.24 19.38
N GLU A 61 15.14 -10.36 19.48
CA GLU A 61 15.83 -11.59 19.86
C GLU A 61 15.84 -11.79 21.38
N THR A 62 16.01 -10.69 22.14
CA THR A 62 16.03 -10.72 23.60
C THR A 62 14.67 -10.47 24.23
N GLY A 63 13.71 -9.92 23.48
CA GLY A 63 12.40 -9.52 23.96
C GLY A 63 12.35 -8.12 24.58
N GLU A 64 13.42 -7.34 24.50
CA GLU A 64 13.46 -5.96 25.02
C GLU A 64 12.48 -5.08 24.25
N ASN A 65 11.54 -4.41 24.97
CA ASN A 65 10.52 -3.52 24.40
C ASN A 65 9.66 -4.18 23.30
N ILE A 66 9.49 -5.50 23.36
CA ILE A 66 8.56 -6.27 22.54
C ILE A 66 7.28 -6.50 23.34
N LEU A 67 6.17 -5.94 22.88
CA LEU A 67 4.88 -6.11 23.51
C LEU A 67 4.32 -7.51 23.24
N TRP A 68 4.40 -7.96 21.99
CA TRP A 68 4.06 -9.32 21.57
C TRP A 68 4.72 -9.66 20.22
N LYS A 69 4.83 -10.97 19.97
CA LYS A 69 5.35 -11.53 18.72
C LYS A 69 4.49 -12.74 18.33
N THR A 70 3.71 -12.63 17.26
CA THR A 70 2.76 -13.66 16.81
C THR A 70 3.22 -14.29 15.50
N PRO A 71 3.33 -15.63 15.41
CA PRO A 71 3.67 -16.33 14.17
C PRO A 71 2.61 -16.09 13.09
N ILE A 72 3.05 -15.81 11.87
CA ILE A 72 2.20 -15.74 10.69
C ILE A 72 2.69 -16.77 9.68
N PRO A 73 1.90 -17.83 9.39
CA PRO A 73 2.29 -18.88 8.46
C PRO A 73 2.41 -18.34 7.02
N GLY A 74 3.17 -19.07 6.19
CA GLY A 74 3.36 -18.76 4.78
C GLY A 74 4.32 -17.59 4.52
N LEU A 75 4.21 -16.99 3.34
CA LEU A 75 4.96 -15.82 2.90
C LEU A 75 4.04 -14.63 2.63
N GLY A 76 4.45 -13.44 3.07
CA GLY A 76 3.73 -12.21 2.77
C GLY A 76 4.59 -10.98 3.00
N HIS A 77 4.53 -10.04 2.05
CA HIS A 77 5.15 -8.72 2.15
C HIS A 77 4.12 -7.61 2.36
N SER A 78 2.83 -7.97 2.53
CA SER A 78 1.84 -6.96 2.89
C SER A 78 2.29 -6.24 4.15
N SER A 79 2.24 -4.91 4.12
CA SER A 79 2.43 -4.10 5.31
C SER A 79 1.26 -4.33 6.29
N PRO A 80 1.49 -4.24 7.60
CA PRO A 80 0.37 -4.21 8.54
C PRO A 80 -0.49 -2.96 8.30
N ILE A 81 -1.80 -3.13 8.45
CA ILE A 81 -2.73 -2.01 8.64
C ILE A 81 -3.31 -2.08 10.04
N VAL A 82 -3.70 -0.93 10.58
CA VAL A 82 -4.29 -0.83 11.93
C VAL A 82 -5.56 -0.01 11.87
N TRP A 83 -6.63 -0.55 12.45
CA TRP A 83 -7.87 0.17 12.64
C TRP A 83 -8.59 -0.30 13.91
N GLY A 84 -9.00 0.66 14.75
CA GLY A 84 -9.63 0.32 16.03
C GLY A 84 -8.72 -0.58 16.86
N ASP A 85 -9.19 -1.77 17.19
CA ASP A 85 -8.46 -2.77 18.00
C ASP A 85 -7.81 -3.87 17.15
N LEU A 86 -7.81 -3.72 15.83
CA LEU A 86 -7.31 -4.73 14.89
C LEU A 86 -6.00 -4.30 14.23
N VAL A 87 -5.10 -5.27 14.02
CA VAL A 87 -3.97 -5.20 13.11
C VAL A 87 -4.07 -6.34 12.12
N CYS A 88 -4.06 -6.03 10.82
CA CYS A 88 -4.33 -7.01 9.77
C CYS A 88 -3.20 -7.09 8.75
N VAL A 89 -2.96 -8.31 8.23
CA VAL A 89 -1.99 -8.62 7.17
C VAL A 89 -2.55 -9.68 6.22
N THR A 90 -1.96 -9.79 5.02
CA THR A 90 -2.19 -10.93 4.12
C THR A 90 -1.04 -11.93 4.16
N THR A 91 -1.28 -13.17 3.80
CA THR A 91 -0.24 -14.21 3.63
C THR A 91 -0.65 -15.20 2.54
N ALA A 92 0.34 -15.86 1.92
CA ALA A 92 0.12 -17.00 1.06
C ALA A 92 0.90 -18.19 1.64
N ASP A 93 0.17 -19.22 2.05
CA ASP A 93 0.72 -20.39 2.73
C ASP A 93 0.62 -21.65 1.85
N SER A 94 1.77 -22.17 1.44
CA SER A 94 1.90 -23.41 0.68
C SER A 94 2.01 -24.65 1.58
N GLY A 95 2.18 -24.47 2.89
CA GLY A 95 2.56 -25.52 3.81
C GLY A 95 3.97 -26.08 3.59
N GLN A 96 4.77 -25.45 2.70
CA GLN A 96 6.15 -25.81 2.40
C GLN A 96 7.13 -24.79 3.01
N ALA A 97 8.39 -25.20 3.12
CA ALA A 97 9.46 -24.27 3.51
C ALA A 97 9.90 -23.45 2.29
N ASP A 98 9.10 -22.45 1.94
CA ASP A 98 9.39 -21.56 0.81
C ASP A 98 10.63 -20.71 1.10
N GLU A 99 11.58 -20.70 0.16
CA GLU A 99 12.75 -19.83 0.23
C GLU A 99 12.43 -18.42 -0.24
N LEU A 100 13.02 -17.45 0.44
CA LEU A 100 12.98 -16.04 0.10
C LEU A 100 14.42 -15.54 -0.04
N LYS A 101 14.76 -14.99 -1.19
CA LYS A 101 16.07 -14.34 -1.38
C LYS A 101 16.05 -12.93 -0.79
N VAL A 102 17.19 -12.51 -0.27
CA VAL A 102 17.40 -11.18 0.33
C VAL A 102 18.69 -10.55 -0.22
N GLY A 103 18.85 -9.26 -0.02
CA GLY A 103 20.04 -8.51 -0.41
C GLY A 103 20.03 -8.01 -1.84
N LEU A 104 21.17 -7.43 -2.25
CA LEU A 104 21.36 -6.85 -3.58
C LEU A 104 21.78 -7.95 -4.56
N TYR A 105 20.95 -8.26 -5.54
CA TYR A 105 21.28 -9.19 -6.62
C TYR A 105 20.45 -8.89 -7.88
N GLY A 106 20.96 -9.31 -9.03
CA GLY A 106 20.36 -9.10 -10.34
C GLY A 106 19.70 -10.35 -10.95
N ASP A 107 19.16 -11.24 -10.11
CA ASP A 107 18.48 -12.45 -10.56
C ASP A 107 17.08 -12.10 -11.07
N ILE A 108 16.74 -12.55 -12.27
CA ILE A 108 15.44 -12.30 -12.92
C ILE A 108 14.62 -13.55 -13.14
N GLU A 109 15.19 -14.74 -12.88
CA GLU A 109 14.48 -16.01 -13.04
C GLU A 109 13.36 -16.12 -11.99
N PRO A 110 12.11 -16.31 -12.43
CA PRO A 110 10.99 -16.48 -11.50
C PRO A 110 11.09 -17.80 -10.73
N VAL A 111 10.49 -17.84 -9.54
CA VAL A 111 10.29 -19.08 -8.78
C VAL A 111 9.07 -19.78 -9.34
N ALA A 112 9.22 -21.00 -9.81
CA ALA A 112 8.10 -21.85 -10.18
C ALA A 112 7.27 -22.20 -8.93
N ASN A 113 5.95 -22.18 -9.07
CA ASN A 113 5.03 -22.53 -8.01
C ASN A 113 4.10 -23.64 -8.53
N ASP A 114 4.50 -24.88 -8.28
CA ASP A 114 3.79 -26.06 -8.81
C ASP A 114 2.84 -26.69 -7.77
N TRP A 115 2.72 -26.10 -6.57
CA TRP A 115 1.88 -26.59 -5.49
C TRP A 115 0.82 -25.61 -5.03
N PRO A 116 -0.33 -26.13 -4.55
CA PRO A 116 -1.41 -25.29 -4.06
C PRO A 116 -0.98 -24.42 -2.88
N GLN A 117 -1.53 -23.23 -2.83
CA GLN A 117 -1.38 -22.27 -1.75
C GLN A 117 -2.75 -21.86 -1.22
N ARG A 118 -2.76 -21.31 -0.03
CA ARG A 118 -3.91 -20.64 0.57
C ARG A 118 -3.56 -19.18 0.74
N TRP A 119 -4.33 -18.30 0.09
CA TRP A 119 -4.25 -16.87 0.28
C TRP A 119 -5.16 -16.48 1.42
N GLU A 120 -4.61 -15.87 2.46
CA GLU A 120 -5.32 -15.59 3.69
C GLU A 120 -5.24 -14.12 4.07
N VAL A 121 -6.33 -13.62 4.63
CA VAL A 121 -6.39 -12.37 5.40
C VAL A 121 -6.41 -12.75 6.87
N ARG A 122 -5.52 -12.16 7.66
CA ARG A 122 -5.42 -12.42 9.10
C ARG A 122 -5.50 -11.11 9.87
N CYS A 123 -6.45 -11.02 10.79
CA CYS A 123 -6.59 -9.90 11.70
C CYS A 123 -6.36 -10.36 13.14
N LEU A 124 -5.50 -9.63 13.82
CA LEU A 124 -5.10 -9.88 15.20
C LEU A 124 -5.59 -8.73 16.09
N ASP A 125 -5.78 -9.01 17.35
CA ASP A 125 -5.96 -8.00 18.38
C ASP A 125 -4.66 -7.18 18.52
N LYS A 126 -4.72 -5.87 18.31
CA LYS A 126 -3.53 -5.01 18.27
C LYS A 126 -2.79 -4.94 19.59
N THR A 127 -3.48 -5.16 20.73
CA THR A 127 -2.91 -5.07 22.07
C THR A 127 -2.21 -6.34 22.50
N THR A 128 -2.78 -7.50 22.14
CA THR A 128 -2.32 -8.81 22.62
C THR A 128 -1.63 -9.67 21.56
N GLY A 129 -1.81 -9.35 20.26
CA GLY A 129 -1.37 -10.17 19.16
C GLY A 129 -2.16 -11.48 18.98
N ALA A 130 -3.25 -11.66 19.73
CA ALA A 130 -4.12 -12.84 19.58
C ALA A 130 -4.90 -12.77 18.28
N GLU A 131 -5.02 -13.89 17.57
CA GLU A 131 -5.83 -13.97 16.36
C GLU A 131 -7.30 -13.69 16.67
N ARG A 132 -7.90 -12.72 16.00
CA ARG A 132 -9.32 -12.38 16.08
C ARG A 132 -10.12 -13.17 15.04
N TRP A 133 -9.65 -13.16 13.81
CA TRP A 133 -10.20 -13.98 12.74
C TRP A 133 -9.19 -14.18 11.60
N THR A 134 -9.43 -15.21 10.82
CA THR A 134 -8.70 -15.52 9.58
C THR A 134 -9.72 -15.91 8.50
N ALA A 135 -9.58 -15.32 7.31
CA ALA A 135 -10.37 -15.68 6.14
C ALA A 135 -9.47 -16.21 5.03
N VAL A 136 -9.90 -17.30 4.39
CA VAL A 136 -9.25 -17.83 3.18
C VAL A 136 -9.92 -17.18 1.97
N ALA A 137 -9.18 -16.29 1.28
CA ALA A 137 -9.65 -15.61 0.08
C ALA A 137 -9.64 -16.55 -1.13
N HIS A 138 -8.54 -17.27 -1.34
CA HIS A 138 -8.37 -18.18 -2.47
C HIS A 138 -7.57 -19.42 -2.06
N GLN A 139 -7.80 -20.52 -2.79
CA GLN A 139 -7.01 -21.74 -2.65
C GLN A 139 -6.76 -22.37 -4.01
N GLY A 140 -5.52 -22.59 -4.36
CA GLY A 140 -5.14 -23.19 -5.66
C GLY A 140 -3.66 -23.04 -5.96
N VAL A 141 -3.28 -23.38 -7.18
CA VAL A 141 -1.94 -23.11 -7.71
C VAL A 141 -1.94 -21.69 -8.25
N ALA A 142 -0.90 -20.91 -7.92
CA ALA A 142 -0.79 -19.52 -8.38
C ALA A 142 -0.79 -19.42 -9.91
N GLY A 143 -1.62 -18.53 -10.45
CA GLY A 143 -1.72 -18.28 -11.89
C GLY A 143 -0.45 -17.71 -12.50
N ILE A 144 0.33 -16.96 -11.69
CA ILE A 144 1.57 -16.28 -12.10
C ILE A 144 2.70 -16.64 -11.14
N SER A 145 3.90 -16.86 -11.68
CA SER A 145 5.13 -17.05 -10.89
C SER A 145 5.48 -15.79 -10.09
N ARG A 146 6.33 -15.93 -9.08
CA ARG A 146 6.84 -14.81 -8.28
C ARG A 146 8.34 -14.58 -8.48
N HIS A 147 8.79 -13.35 -8.30
CA HIS A 147 10.22 -13.05 -8.17
C HIS A 147 10.78 -13.75 -6.91
N PRO A 148 12.05 -14.20 -6.90
CA PRO A 148 12.64 -14.84 -5.72
C PRO A 148 12.63 -13.98 -4.44
N LYS A 149 12.54 -12.65 -4.56
CA LYS A 149 12.36 -11.72 -3.45
C LYS A 149 10.87 -11.42 -3.12
N ALA A 150 9.93 -11.81 -3.96
CA ALA A 150 8.50 -11.54 -3.80
C ALA A 150 7.76 -12.74 -3.18
N THR A 151 6.51 -12.50 -2.83
CA THR A 151 5.57 -13.50 -2.35
C THR A 151 4.30 -13.47 -3.21
N HIS A 152 3.34 -14.34 -2.96
CA HIS A 152 2.01 -14.25 -3.56
C HIS A 152 1.03 -13.39 -2.75
N ALA A 153 1.51 -12.75 -1.67
CA ALA A 153 0.77 -11.82 -0.82
C ALA A 153 1.61 -10.55 -0.56
N ASN A 154 1.89 -9.80 -1.64
CA ASN A 154 2.67 -8.56 -1.56
C ASN A 154 1.79 -7.36 -1.27
N SER A 155 0.56 -7.32 -1.85
CA SER A 155 -0.35 -6.19 -1.71
C SER A 155 -0.82 -6.01 -0.27
N THR A 156 -0.79 -4.77 0.20
CA THR A 156 -1.27 -4.39 1.53
C THR A 156 -2.79 -4.20 1.48
N LEU A 157 -3.45 -4.54 2.56
CA LEU A 157 -4.89 -4.33 2.76
C LEU A 157 -5.25 -2.83 2.77
N ALA A 158 -6.53 -2.52 2.52
CA ALA A 158 -7.09 -1.19 2.76
C ALA A 158 -8.42 -1.30 3.51
N THR A 159 -8.72 -0.35 4.39
CA THR A 159 -9.97 -0.31 5.16
C THR A 159 -10.52 1.10 5.32
N ASP A 160 -11.84 1.22 5.39
CA ASP A 160 -12.60 2.43 5.76
C ASP A 160 -13.18 2.34 7.19
N GLY A 161 -12.77 1.32 7.94
CA GLY A 161 -13.28 1.02 9.29
C GLY A 161 -14.51 0.13 9.33
N SER A 162 -15.12 -0.17 8.19
CA SER A 162 -16.24 -1.11 8.04
C SER A 162 -15.88 -2.25 7.09
N HIS A 163 -15.30 -1.91 5.97
CA HIS A 163 -14.86 -2.82 4.92
C HIS A 163 -13.34 -3.03 5.00
N LEU A 164 -12.90 -4.25 4.71
CA LEU A 164 -11.49 -4.60 4.55
C LEU A 164 -11.27 -5.17 3.17
N VAL A 165 -10.48 -4.49 2.34
CA VAL A 165 -10.23 -4.88 0.95
C VAL A 165 -8.86 -5.52 0.83
N ALA A 166 -8.81 -6.72 0.24
CA ALA A 166 -7.61 -7.49 -0.03
C ALA A 166 -7.45 -7.74 -1.53
N MET A 167 -6.24 -7.59 -2.05
CA MET A 167 -5.91 -7.91 -3.45
C MET A 167 -4.79 -8.93 -3.51
N PHE A 168 -5.00 -9.98 -4.29
CA PHE A 168 -4.01 -11.05 -4.50
C PHE A 168 -3.59 -11.19 -5.98
N GLY A 169 -3.57 -10.08 -6.70
CA GLY A 169 -3.21 -10.08 -8.11
C GLY A 169 -4.20 -10.89 -8.95
N SER A 170 -3.72 -11.89 -9.67
CA SER A 170 -4.55 -12.75 -10.53
C SER A 170 -5.55 -13.61 -9.78
N GLU A 171 -5.37 -13.81 -8.48
CA GLU A 171 -6.29 -14.58 -7.64
C GLU A 171 -7.51 -13.73 -7.18
N GLY A 172 -7.54 -12.42 -7.49
CA GLY A 172 -8.73 -11.60 -7.33
C GLY A 172 -8.63 -10.48 -6.28
N LEU A 173 -9.73 -9.72 -6.22
CA LEU A 173 -9.99 -8.65 -5.28
C LEU A 173 -11.15 -9.06 -4.39
N TYR A 174 -11.00 -8.93 -3.07
CA TYR A 174 -11.95 -9.41 -2.07
C TYR A 174 -12.27 -8.30 -1.07
N ALA A 175 -13.51 -8.26 -0.59
CA ALA A 175 -13.86 -7.43 0.55
C ALA A 175 -14.47 -8.26 1.66
N TYR A 176 -14.16 -7.84 2.87
CA TYR A 176 -14.61 -8.44 4.11
C TYR A 176 -15.22 -7.39 5.03
N ASP A 177 -16.17 -7.79 5.84
CA ASP A 177 -16.54 -7.05 7.03
C ASP A 177 -15.35 -7.05 7.99
N LEU A 178 -14.85 -5.85 8.33
CA LEU A 178 -13.60 -5.69 9.10
C LEU A 178 -13.66 -6.37 10.45
N GLU A 179 -14.79 -6.28 11.15
CA GLU A 179 -14.91 -6.79 12.53
C GLU A 179 -14.99 -8.32 12.57
N THR A 180 -15.69 -8.91 11.60
CA THR A 180 -16.04 -10.34 11.64
C THR A 180 -15.25 -11.21 10.67
N GLY A 181 -14.59 -10.64 9.67
CA GLY A 181 -13.92 -11.38 8.59
C GLY A 181 -14.88 -12.06 7.62
N ARG A 182 -16.20 -11.73 7.69
CA ARG A 182 -17.18 -12.28 6.74
C ARG A 182 -16.97 -11.65 5.36
N GLU A 183 -16.81 -12.49 4.34
CA GLU A 183 -16.71 -12.05 2.95
C GLU A 183 -17.98 -11.31 2.53
N LEU A 184 -17.82 -10.16 1.90
CA LEU A 184 -18.88 -9.30 1.41
C LEU A 184 -19.06 -9.45 -0.09
N TRP A 185 -17.96 -9.37 -0.84
CA TRP A 185 -17.93 -9.52 -2.29
C TRP A 185 -16.54 -9.95 -2.79
N THR A 186 -16.51 -10.44 -4.01
CA THR A 186 -15.30 -10.83 -4.74
C THR A 186 -15.39 -10.35 -6.18
N VAL A 187 -14.26 -9.85 -6.73
CA VAL A 187 -14.13 -9.46 -8.13
C VAL A 187 -12.95 -10.19 -8.76
N ASP A 188 -13.23 -10.88 -9.87
CA ASP A 188 -12.20 -11.47 -10.73
C ASP A 188 -11.63 -10.36 -11.65
N LEU A 189 -10.36 -10.04 -11.50
CA LEU A 189 -9.66 -9.04 -12.31
C LEU A 189 -8.99 -9.65 -13.55
N GLY A 190 -9.09 -10.96 -13.72
CA GLY A 190 -8.41 -11.71 -14.76
C GLY A 190 -6.93 -11.96 -14.46
N LEU A 191 -6.19 -12.43 -15.45
CA LEU A 191 -4.78 -12.74 -15.32
C LEU A 191 -3.93 -11.46 -15.35
N LEU A 192 -3.32 -11.09 -14.24
CA LEU A 192 -2.48 -9.91 -14.09
C LEU A 192 -0.99 -10.27 -14.23
N GLU A 193 -0.55 -10.48 -15.48
CA GLU A 193 0.84 -10.83 -15.78
C GLU A 193 1.78 -9.65 -15.50
N SER A 194 2.45 -9.68 -14.35
CA SER A 194 3.43 -8.67 -13.94
C SER A 194 4.83 -9.24 -13.97
N GLY A 195 5.71 -8.57 -14.72
CA GLY A 195 7.10 -8.98 -14.89
C GLY A 195 7.90 -7.93 -15.66
N PHE A 196 9.17 -8.24 -15.96
CA PHE A 196 10.02 -7.29 -16.68
C PHE A 196 9.68 -7.28 -18.17
N PHE A 197 9.03 -6.23 -18.65
CA PHE A 197 8.50 -6.15 -20.03
C PHE A 197 9.55 -6.32 -21.14
N ARG A 198 10.84 -6.11 -20.85
CA ARG A 198 11.94 -6.38 -21.80
C ARG A 198 12.33 -7.86 -21.84
N VAL A 199 11.92 -8.66 -20.86
CA VAL A 199 12.18 -10.09 -20.77
C VAL A 199 10.86 -10.79 -20.38
N PRO A 200 9.96 -11.06 -21.35
CA PRO A 200 8.59 -11.54 -21.06
C PRO A 200 8.51 -12.83 -20.22
N ALA A 201 9.54 -13.65 -20.22
CA ALA A 201 9.60 -14.85 -19.37
C ALA A 201 9.85 -14.54 -17.88
N ALA A 202 10.29 -13.32 -17.55
CA ALA A 202 10.55 -12.88 -16.17
C ALA A 202 9.26 -12.39 -15.50
N LEU A 203 8.34 -13.31 -15.20
CA LEU A 203 7.12 -13.04 -14.44
C LEU A 203 7.44 -12.96 -12.95
N TRP A 204 7.11 -11.83 -12.32
CA TRP A 204 7.53 -11.52 -10.95
C TRP A 204 6.38 -11.43 -9.95
N GLY A 205 5.15 -11.49 -10.44
CA GLY A 205 3.94 -11.34 -9.63
C GLY A 205 3.54 -9.89 -9.38
N PHE A 206 2.31 -9.73 -8.94
CA PHE A 206 1.66 -8.45 -8.71
C PHE A 206 1.96 -7.93 -7.29
N ALA A 207 2.02 -6.60 -7.09
CA ALA A 207 2.27 -6.02 -5.76
C ALA A 207 1.62 -4.66 -5.48
N ALA A 208 1.01 -4.00 -6.47
CA ALA A 208 0.25 -2.78 -6.18
C ALA A 208 -0.88 -3.08 -5.19
N SER A 209 -1.10 -2.19 -4.24
CA SER A 209 -2.12 -2.36 -3.21
C SER A 209 -3.41 -1.64 -3.61
N PRO A 210 -4.58 -2.14 -3.21
CA PRO A 210 -5.80 -1.36 -3.24
C PRO A 210 -5.68 -0.17 -2.28
N ILE A 211 -6.37 0.91 -2.60
CA ILE A 211 -6.60 2.02 -1.66
C ILE A 211 -8.09 2.32 -1.58
N ILE A 212 -8.53 2.81 -0.43
CA ILE A 212 -9.89 3.27 -0.22
C ILE A 212 -9.86 4.79 -0.04
N SER A 213 -10.73 5.47 -0.77
CA SER A 213 -11.01 6.89 -0.60
C SER A 213 -12.52 7.09 -0.69
N ASP A 214 -13.10 7.65 0.35
CA ASP A 214 -14.55 7.73 0.55
C ASP A 214 -15.21 6.34 0.46
N ASP A 215 -16.16 6.15 -0.44
CA ASP A 215 -16.86 4.89 -0.72
C ASP A 215 -16.29 4.11 -1.92
N LEU A 216 -15.06 4.44 -2.34
CA LEU A 216 -14.43 3.92 -3.56
C LEU A 216 -13.14 3.16 -3.27
N VAL A 217 -12.96 2.03 -3.96
CA VAL A 217 -11.73 1.24 -4.02
C VAL A 217 -11.01 1.53 -5.33
N VAL A 218 -9.76 1.99 -5.26
CA VAL A 218 -8.93 2.30 -6.44
C VAL A 218 -7.90 1.21 -6.65
N ILE A 219 -7.81 0.72 -7.88
CA ILE A 219 -6.85 -0.32 -8.31
C ILE A 219 -6.06 0.18 -9.52
N GLN A 220 -4.74 0.25 -9.41
CA GLN A 220 -3.82 0.41 -10.52
C GLN A 220 -3.27 -0.98 -10.89
N ALA A 221 -3.53 -1.44 -12.10
CA ALA A 221 -3.05 -2.71 -12.62
C ALA A 221 -2.31 -2.47 -13.95
N ASP A 222 -1.08 -1.98 -13.86
CA ASP A 222 -0.18 -1.92 -15.01
C ASP A 222 0.53 -3.28 -15.14
N VAL A 223 0.29 -3.95 -16.25
CA VAL A 223 0.68 -5.35 -16.51
C VAL A 223 1.25 -5.50 -17.90
N LEU A 224 1.72 -6.70 -18.29
CA LEU A 224 2.28 -6.93 -19.63
C LEU A 224 1.26 -6.70 -20.75
N ASN A 225 0.00 -7.03 -20.50
CA ASN A 225 -1.09 -6.92 -21.46
C ASN A 225 -2.38 -6.45 -20.78
N GLY A 226 -2.96 -5.34 -21.24
CA GLY A 226 -4.23 -4.83 -20.74
C GLY A 226 -4.10 -4.06 -19.42
N SER A 227 -3.10 -3.19 -19.32
CA SER A 227 -2.94 -2.26 -18.17
C SER A 227 -4.17 -1.37 -18.01
N PHE A 228 -4.60 -1.16 -16.76
CA PHE A 228 -5.76 -0.33 -16.45
C PHE A 228 -5.65 0.36 -15.09
N LEU A 229 -6.44 1.42 -14.93
CA LEU A 229 -6.83 2.01 -13.66
C LEU A 229 -8.34 1.82 -13.52
N ALA A 230 -8.79 1.28 -12.40
CA ALA A 230 -10.22 1.02 -12.16
C ALA A 230 -10.65 1.45 -10.76
N VAL A 231 -11.92 1.81 -10.63
CA VAL A 231 -12.56 2.18 -9.37
C VAL A 231 -13.81 1.35 -9.17
N PHE A 232 -13.96 0.84 -7.95
CA PHE A 232 -15.08 -0.01 -7.55
C PHE A 232 -15.80 0.63 -6.35
N ASP A 233 -17.06 0.33 -6.21
CA ASP A 233 -17.82 0.65 -5.00
C ASP A 233 -17.35 -0.23 -3.83
N VAL A 234 -17.04 0.35 -2.70
CA VAL A 234 -16.48 -0.39 -1.56
C VAL A 234 -17.49 -1.35 -0.92
N ALA A 235 -18.77 -1.00 -0.96
CA ALA A 235 -19.82 -1.80 -0.32
C ALA A 235 -20.29 -2.98 -1.19
N THR A 236 -20.22 -2.85 -2.53
CA THR A 236 -20.80 -3.85 -3.45
C THR A 236 -19.77 -4.55 -4.34
N GLY A 237 -18.58 -3.94 -4.56
CA GLY A 237 -17.61 -4.42 -5.54
C GLY A 237 -17.99 -4.10 -6.99
N ASP A 238 -19.05 -3.32 -7.23
CA ASP A 238 -19.45 -2.92 -8.58
C ASP A 238 -18.41 -1.96 -9.17
N GLU A 239 -17.95 -2.24 -10.39
CA GLU A 239 -17.05 -1.35 -11.11
C GLU A 239 -17.74 -0.05 -11.47
N ARG A 240 -17.25 1.07 -10.97
CA ARG A 240 -17.75 2.43 -11.24
C ARG A 240 -17.26 2.93 -12.57
N TRP A 241 -15.97 2.74 -12.83
CA TRP A 241 -15.33 3.06 -14.09
C TRP A 241 -13.98 2.32 -14.22
N ARG A 242 -13.54 2.17 -15.47
CA ARG A 242 -12.22 1.65 -15.85
C ARG A 242 -11.67 2.46 -17.01
N VAL A 243 -10.37 2.76 -16.95
CA VAL A 243 -9.64 3.38 -18.07
C VAL A 243 -8.43 2.53 -18.42
N ASP A 244 -8.23 2.29 -19.69
CA ASP A 244 -7.05 1.62 -20.21
C ASP A 244 -5.82 2.52 -20.06
N ARG A 245 -4.68 1.91 -19.72
CA ARG A 245 -3.41 2.62 -19.58
C ARG A 245 -2.38 2.07 -20.59
N ASP A 246 -1.67 2.96 -21.26
CA ASP A 246 -0.52 2.59 -22.09
C ASP A 246 0.75 2.60 -21.24
N ASP A 247 0.86 1.64 -20.32
CA ASP A 247 2.07 1.48 -19.53
C ASP A 247 2.56 0.03 -19.50
N VAL A 248 3.78 -0.15 -19.02
CA VAL A 248 4.42 -1.44 -18.74
C VAL A 248 4.12 -1.84 -17.29
N PRO A 249 4.41 -3.09 -16.88
CA PRO A 249 4.19 -3.51 -15.52
C PRO A 249 4.80 -2.56 -14.49
N THR A 250 3.98 -2.16 -13.52
CA THR A 250 4.37 -1.38 -12.36
C THR A 250 3.95 -2.12 -11.08
N TRP A 251 4.64 -1.81 -9.99
CA TRP A 251 4.32 -2.35 -8.66
C TRP A 251 3.94 -1.24 -7.68
N SER A 252 3.76 -0.03 -8.23
CA SER A 252 3.38 1.17 -7.48
C SER A 252 1.91 1.11 -7.06
N THR A 253 1.66 1.46 -5.80
CA THR A 253 0.31 1.73 -5.29
C THR A 253 -0.07 3.17 -5.65
N PRO A 254 -1.29 3.44 -6.13
CA PRO A 254 -1.73 4.81 -6.39
C PRO A 254 -1.94 5.60 -5.08
N THR A 255 -1.99 6.92 -5.18
CA THR A 255 -2.33 7.81 -4.06
C THR A 255 -3.51 8.70 -4.45
N VAL A 256 -4.44 8.92 -3.52
CA VAL A 256 -5.53 9.89 -3.69
C VAL A 256 -5.28 11.10 -2.81
N HIS A 257 -5.52 12.29 -3.37
CA HIS A 257 -5.50 13.54 -2.63
C HIS A 257 -6.52 14.54 -3.20
N ASP A 258 -6.88 15.52 -2.42
CA ASP A 258 -7.79 16.60 -2.86
C ASP A 258 -7.01 17.76 -3.50
N VAL A 259 -7.53 18.24 -4.61
CA VAL A 259 -7.05 19.47 -5.28
C VAL A 259 -8.24 20.38 -5.51
N ASP A 260 -8.33 21.48 -4.78
CA ASP A 260 -9.40 22.47 -4.90
C ASP A 260 -10.82 21.85 -4.78
N GLY A 261 -11.02 20.93 -3.84
CA GLY A 261 -12.29 20.25 -3.59
C GLY A 261 -12.62 19.14 -4.60
N ARG A 262 -11.62 18.62 -5.32
CA ARG A 262 -11.75 17.50 -6.23
C ARG A 262 -10.71 16.45 -5.95
N ALA A 263 -11.14 15.26 -5.59
CA ALA A 263 -10.24 14.13 -5.39
C ALA A 263 -9.55 13.72 -6.69
N GLN A 264 -8.25 13.52 -6.62
CA GLN A 264 -7.38 13.12 -7.72
C GLN A 264 -6.60 11.86 -7.36
N ILE A 265 -6.62 10.87 -8.24
CA ILE A 265 -5.75 9.70 -8.18
C ILE A 265 -4.43 10.06 -8.88
N VAL A 266 -3.32 9.86 -8.19
CA VAL A 266 -1.98 9.96 -8.79
C VAL A 266 -1.37 8.57 -8.94
N VAL A 267 -0.88 8.27 -10.14
CA VAL A 267 -0.25 7.02 -10.49
C VAL A 267 1.20 7.23 -10.92
N ASN A 268 2.08 6.35 -10.46
CA ASN A 268 3.43 6.23 -10.99
C ASN A 268 3.44 5.27 -12.19
N GLY A 269 4.39 5.42 -13.08
CA GLY A 269 4.55 4.59 -14.27
C GLY A 269 5.89 4.84 -14.97
N PHE A 270 6.13 4.14 -16.07
CA PHE A 270 7.29 4.32 -16.92
C PHE A 270 6.98 5.24 -18.10
N ARG A 271 5.94 4.90 -18.87
CA ARG A 271 5.52 5.67 -20.02
C ARG A 271 4.50 6.74 -19.64
N HIS A 272 3.76 6.50 -18.57
CA HIS A 272 2.57 7.25 -18.21
C HIS A 272 2.44 7.45 -16.69
N ILE A 273 3.20 8.39 -16.15
CA ILE A 273 2.92 8.98 -14.86
C ILE A 273 1.73 9.91 -15.04
N GLY A 274 0.73 9.94 -14.16
CA GLY A 274 -0.45 10.77 -14.39
C GLY A 274 -1.32 11.02 -13.18
N GLY A 275 -2.22 11.99 -13.33
CA GLY A 275 -3.29 12.32 -12.41
C GLY A 275 -4.65 12.14 -13.06
N TYR A 276 -5.60 11.51 -12.35
CA TYR A 276 -6.95 11.20 -12.82
C TYR A 276 -7.99 11.71 -11.85
N ASP A 277 -9.12 12.17 -12.35
CA ASP A 277 -10.28 12.50 -11.54
C ASP A 277 -10.84 11.22 -10.90
N LEU A 278 -10.97 11.20 -9.56
CA LEU A 278 -11.44 10.01 -8.84
C LEU A 278 -12.87 9.62 -9.23
N ALA A 279 -13.74 10.60 -9.45
CA ALA A 279 -15.15 10.34 -9.72
C ALA A 279 -15.41 9.85 -11.15
N THR A 280 -14.59 10.27 -12.12
CA THR A 280 -14.88 10.06 -13.54
C THR A 280 -13.84 9.23 -14.30
N GLY A 281 -12.62 9.10 -13.78
CA GLY A 281 -11.48 8.49 -14.49
C GLY A 281 -10.88 9.40 -15.57
N GLU A 282 -11.33 10.64 -15.71
CA GLU A 282 -10.76 11.59 -16.68
C GLU A 282 -9.31 11.93 -16.31
N GLU A 283 -8.43 11.82 -17.31
CA GLU A 283 -7.03 12.19 -17.13
C GLU A 283 -6.90 13.72 -17.02
N ARG A 284 -6.36 14.20 -15.90
CA ARG A 284 -6.12 15.63 -15.63
C ARG A 284 -4.75 16.07 -16.15
N TRP A 285 -3.74 15.24 -15.96
CA TRP A 285 -2.38 15.48 -16.45
C TRP A 285 -1.63 14.18 -16.67
N ARG A 286 -0.60 14.26 -17.49
CA ARG A 286 0.35 13.18 -17.75
C ARG A 286 1.78 13.66 -17.83
N MET A 287 2.73 12.75 -17.59
CA MET A 287 4.16 12.97 -17.79
C MET A 287 4.84 11.67 -18.24
N ARG A 288 5.82 11.77 -19.11
CA ARG A 288 6.72 10.67 -19.47
C ARG A 288 8.04 10.82 -18.76
N GLY A 289 8.69 9.71 -18.51
CA GLY A 289 10.04 9.65 -17.97
C GLY A 289 10.05 9.06 -16.57
N GLY A 290 10.81 7.99 -16.42
CA GLY A 290 10.97 7.27 -15.17
C GLY A 290 11.90 6.09 -15.39
N GLY A 291 12.18 5.33 -14.34
CA GLY A 291 12.79 4.02 -14.44
C GLY A 291 11.83 3.01 -15.02
N ASP A 292 12.32 2.00 -15.71
CA ASP A 292 11.51 1.01 -16.42
C ASP A 292 10.99 -0.14 -15.52
N ILE A 293 11.08 0.02 -14.19
CA ILE A 293 10.47 -0.83 -13.17
C ILE A 293 9.92 0.10 -12.06
N PRO A 294 8.77 0.77 -12.29
CA PRO A 294 8.21 1.69 -11.31
C PRO A 294 7.65 0.92 -10.11
N THR A 295 8.16 1.21 -8.91
CA THR A 295 7.72 0.57 -7.66
C THR A 295 7.27 1.60 -6.61
N PRO A 296 7.99 2.73 -6.42
CA PRO A 296 7.61 3.70 -5.41
C PRO A 296 6.24 4.32 -5.65
N THR A 297 5.47 4.45 -4.58
CA THR A 297 4.16 5.13 -4.55
C THR A 297 4.35 6.65 -4.66
N PRO A 298 3.48 7.39 -5.37
CA PRO A 298 3.47 8.85 -5.31
C PRO A 298 3.23 9.35 -3.88
N VAL A 299 3.98 10.36 -3.44
CA VAL A 299 3.81 11.00 -2.13
C VAL A 299 3.34 12.43 -2.33
N VAL A 300 2.25 12.81 -1.68
CA VAL A 300 1.71 14.18 -1.75
C VAL A 300 1.95 14.88 -0.42
N ALA A 301 2.68 15.97 -0.45
CA ALA A 301 2.98 16.79 0.71
C ALA A 301 3.44 18.19 0.28
N ASP A 302 3.26 19.18 1.14
CA ASP A 302 3.72 20.57 0.95
C ASP A 302 3.23 21.24 -0.35
N GLY A 303 2.08 20.82 -0.91
CA GLY A 303 1.55 21.31 -2.18
C GLY A 303 2.25 20.73 -3.41
N LEU A 304 3.00 19.64 -3.23
CA LEU A 304 3.77 18.96 -4.26
C LEU A 304 3.47 17.46 -4.28
N ILE A 305 3.61 16.87 -5.47
CA ILE A 305 3.59 15.43 -5.70
C ILE A 305 5.03 14.98 -5.94
N PHE A 306 5.54 14.09 -5.09
CA PHE A 306 6.87 13.50 -5.23
C PHE A 306 6.76 12.12 -5.84
N ILE A 307 7.46 11.91 -6.96
CA ILE A 307 7.56 10.62 -7.65
C ILE A 307 9.02 10.30 -7.84
N THR A 308 9.40 9.09 -7.50
CA THR A 308 10.75 8.57 -7.73
C THR A 308 10.69 7.25 -8.46
N ASN A 309 11.66 7.04 -9.31
CA ASN A 309 11.86 5.81 -10.04
C ASN A 309 13.36 5.52 -10.15
N SER A 310 13.68 4.26 -10.45
CA SER A 310 15.05 3.85 -10.76
C SER A 310 15.01 2.64 -11.68
N HIS A 311 16.16 2.22 -12.18
CA HIS A 311 16.38 1.15 -13.15
C HIS A 311 16.38 1.66 -14.62
N GLY A 312 16.98 0.90 -15.52
CA GLY A 312 17.02 1.21 -16.97
C GLY A 312 17.94 2.38 -17.37
N GLY A 313 18.81 2.84 -16.47
CA GLY A 313 19.72 3.97 -16.71
C GLY A 313 19.18 5.33 -16.26
N GLU A 314 17.91 5.42 -15.90
CA GLU A 314 17.26 6.57 -15.29
C GLU A 314 16.95 6.30 -13.82
N ALA A 315 17.08 7.32 -12.99
CA ALA A 315 16.76 7.25 -11.56
C ALA A 315 16.25 8.63 -11.09
N PRO A 316 15.14 9.11 -11.66
CA PRO A 316 14.67 10.46 -11.38
C PRO A 316 13.99 10.58 -10.02
N ILE A 317 14.01 11.82 -9.49
CA ILE A 317 13.07 12.33 -8.50
C ILE A 317 12.36 13.50 -9.14
N PHE A 318 11.03 13.52 -9.10
CA PHE A 318 10.20 14.60 -9.58
C PHE A 318 9.45 15.25 -8.42
N ALA A 319 9.42 16.58 -8.38
CA ALA A 319 8.53 17.37 -7.52
C ALA A 319 7.58 18.16 -8.42
N ILE A 320 6.36 17.69 -8.51
CA ILE A 320 5.31 18.18 -9.41
C ILE A 320 4.33 19.03 -8.58
N ASN A 321 3.90 20.16 -9.12
CA ASN A 321 2.83 20.94 -8.51
C ASN A 321 1.53 20.12 -8.46
N GLU A 322 0.85 20.06 -7.32
CA GLU A 322 -0.40 19.29 -7.17
C GLU A 322 -1.52 19.73 -8.11
N GLY A 323 -1.53 21.02 -8.50
CA GLY A 323 -2.45 21.59 -9.50
C GLY A 323 -2.01 21.40 -10.95
N ALA A 324 -1.11 20.44 -11.25
CA ALA A 324 -0.67 20.16 -12.62
C ALA A 324 -1.84 19.81 -13.55
N SER A 325 -1.72 20.20 -14.85
CA SER A 325 -2.73 19.94 -15.87
C SER A 325 -2.13 19.75 -17.26
N GLY A 326 -2.73 18.89 -18.10
CA GLY A 326 -2.28 18.60 -19.46
C GLY A 326 -1.00 17.75 -19.52
N ASP A 327 -0.27 17.80 -20.63
CA ASP A 327 1.02 17.08 -20.76
C ASP A 327 2.14 17.94 -20.16
N ILE A 328 2.63 17.53 -19.00
CA ILE A 328 3.68 18.21 -18.25
C ILE A 328 5.07 17.63 -18.48
N THR A 329 5.23 16.80 -19.51
CA THR A 329 6.52 16.18 -19.86
C THR A 329 7.57 17.28 -20.11
N PRO A 330 8.69 17.31 -19.37
CA PRO A 330 9.72 18.31 -19.58
C PRO A 330 10.39 18.16 -20.94
N ALA A 331 10.76 19.28 -21.55
CA ALA A 331 11.52 19.26 -22.79
C ALA A 331 12.86 18.54 -22.60
N PRO A 332 13.37 17.84 -23.62
CA PRO A 332 14.65 17.14 -23.53
C PRO A 332 15.77 18.05 -22.98
N GLY A 333 16.43 17.60 -21.92
CA GLY A 333 17.53 18.32 -21.28
C GLY A 333 17.12 19.34 -20.21
N THR A 334 15.83 19.61 -20.01
CA THR A 334 15.34 20.47 -18.93
C THR A 334 15.09 19.67 -17.63
N LEU A 335 15.10 20.36 -16.48
CA LEU A 335 14.88 19.78 -15.16
C LEU A 335 13.64 20.36 -14.47
N SER A 336 12.97 21.33 -15.10
CA SER A 336 11.78 21.98 -14.58
C SER A 336 10.94 22.57 -15.72
N ASN A 337 9.68 22.86 -15.43
CA ASN A 337 8.76 23.64 -16.25
C ASN A 337 7.71 24.27 -15.31
N ASP A 338 6.62 24.82 -15.84
CA ASP A 338 5.59 25.49 -15.04
C ASP A 338 4.90 24.57 -14.01
N HIS A 339 4.91 23.25 -14.22
CA HIS A 339 4.30 22.24 -13.37
C HIS A 339 5.33 21.40 -12.60
N LEU A 340 6.52 21.20 -13.16
CA LEU A 340 7.63 20.47 -12.54
C LEU A 340 8.54 21.46 -11.83
N VAL A 341 8.35 21.63 -10.53
CA VAL A 341 9.05 22.62 -9.70
C VAL A 341 10.54 22.37 -9.68
N TRP A 342 10.94 21.11 -9.48
CA TRP A 342 12.32 20.64 -9.60
C TRP A 342 12.37 19.14 -9.92
N SER A 343 13.50 18.70 -10.43
CA SER A 343 13.78 17.28 -10.58
C SER A 343 15.26 16.95 -10.38
N GLN A 344 15.53 15.69 -10.04
CA GLN A 344 16.86 15.09 -10.01
C GLN A 344 16.89 13.92 -10.98
N ARG A 345 17.99 13.78 -11.76
CA ARG A 345 18.03 12.75 -12.82
C ARG A 345 18.50 11.37 -12.35
N ARG A 346 19.28 11.29 -11.27
CA ARG A 346 20.05 10.07 -10.92
C ARG A 346 20.14 9.77 -9.44
N ASP A 347 19.13 10.12 -8.66
CA ASP A 347 19.14 9.85 -7.23
C ASP A 347 17.87 9.15 -6.74
N GLY A 348 16.99 8.78 -7.64
CA GLY A 348 15.72 8.13 -7.33
C GLY A 348 15.89 6.76 -6.63
N ALA A 349 14.94 6.43 -5.78
CA ALA A 349 14.83 5.12 -5.16
C ALA A 349 14.24 4.10 -6.14
N TYR A 350 14.63 2.82 -5.99
CA TYR A 350 14.14 1.73 -6.81
C TYR A 350 12.94 1.03 -6.18
N MET A 351 13.06 0.59 -4.93
CA MET A 351 12.01 -0.17 -4.24
C MET A 351 11.23 0.68 -3.25
N GLN A 352 11.92 1.55 -2.52
CA GLN A 352 11.33 2.32 -1.44
C GLN A 352 10.57 3.53 -1.95
N THR A 353 9.36 3.72 -1.46
CA THR A 353 8.66 5.00 -1.56
C THR A 353 9.39 6.02 -0.69
N PRO A 354 9.69 7.24 -1.20
CA PRO A 354 10.32 8.27 -0.38
C PRO A 354 9.37 8.73 0.74
N LEU A 355 9.93 9.41 1.73
CA LEU A 355 9.16 9.96 2.84
C LEU A 355 9.33 11.47 2.86
N VAL A 356 8.22 12.19 3.00
CA VAL A 356 8.23 13.63 3.30
C VAL A 356 7.88 13.81 4.78
N TYR A 357 8.78 14.45 5.51
CA TYR A 357 8.56 14.76 6.92
C TYR A 357 9.35 16.01 7.32
N ASP A 358 8.69 16.95 8.00
CA ASP A 358 9.27 18.22 8.45
C ASP A 358 9.93 19.04 7.30
N ASN A 359 9.20 19.17 6.17
CA ASN A 359 9.66 19.85 4.95
C ASN A 359 10.94 19.23 4.30
N LEU A 360 11.25 17.99 4.65
CA LEU A 360 12.38 17.22 4.13
C LEU A 360 11.90 15.98 3.38
N LEU A 361 12.47 15.74 2.21
CA LEU A 361 12.29 14.52 1.43
C LEU A 361 13.43 13.54 1.73
N TYR A 362 13.12 12.43 2.36
CA TYR A 362 14.03 11.33 2.66
C TYR A 362 13.93 10.28 1.54
N ASN A 363 14.95 10.19 0.70
CA ASN A 363 15.00 9.27 -0.41
C ASN A 363 16.16 8.28 -0.21
N CYS A 364 15.83 7.03 0.12
CA CYS A 364 16.79 5.96 0.37
C CYS A 364 16.88 5.03 -0.83
N ARG A 365 18.07 4.74 -1.29
CA ARG A 365 18.32 3.74 -2.33
C ARG A 365 18.37 2.34 -1.73
N THR A 366 18.10 1.31 -2.56
CA THR A 366 18.13 -0.10 -2.13
C THR A 366 19.44 -0.51 -1.44
N ASN A 367 20.54 0.17 -1.73
CA ASN A 367 21.84 -0.09 -1.10
C ASN A 367 22.09 0.71 0.20
N GLY A 368 21.07 1.32 0.79
CA GLY A 368 21.17 2.06 2.05
C GLY A 368 21.75 3.48 1.94
N VAL A 369 21.97 3.99 0.73
CA VAL A 369 22.38 5.39 0.55
C VAL A 369 21.16 6.29 0.65
N LEU A 370 21.09 7.07 1.73
CA LEU A 370 20.04 8.05 2.00
C LEU A 370 20.47 9.42 1.49
N SER A 371 19.60 10.04 0.70
CA SER A 371 19.71 11.45 0.27
C SER A 371 18.54 12.22 0.86
N VAL A 372 18.81 13.36 1.47
CA VAL A 372 17.77 14.22 2.04
C VAL A 372 17.76 15.57 1.33
N TYR A 373 16.55 16.00 0.94
CA TYR A 373 16.33 17.21 0.18
C TYR A 373 15.32 18.12 0.88
N GLU A 374 15.46 19.42 0.69
CA GLU A 374 14.36 20.36 0.98
C GLU A 374 13.25 20.14 -0.03
N THR A 375 12.01 19.97 0.44
CA THR A 375 10.85 19.64 -0.42
C THR A 375 10.60 20.67 -1.50
N ARG A 376 10.69 21.98 -1.17
CA ARG A 376 10.32 23.08 -2.09
C ARG A 376 11.39 23.44 -3.11
N THR A 377 12.66 23.20 -2.80
CA THR A 377 13.80 23.66 -3.63
C THR A 377 14.54 22.56 -4.33
N GLY A 378 14.42 21.30 -3.86
CA GLY A 378 15.23 20.18 -4.31
C GLY A 378 16.72 20.31 -3.95
N ARG A 379 17.05 21.24 -3.01
CA ARG A 379 18.42 21.36 -2.51
C ARG A 379 18.75 20.16 -1.62
N ARG A 380 19.72 19.37 -2.04
CA ARG A 380 20.20 18.25 -1.23
C ARG A 380 20.99 18.75 -0.02
N LEU A 381 20.56 18.34 1.18
CA LEU A 381 21.22 18.67 2.43
C LEU A 381 22.40 17.75 2.69
N TYR A 382 22.17 16.44 2.56
CA TYR A 382 23.21 15.43 2.67
C TYR A 382 22.91 14.19 1.83
N GLN A 383 23.95 13.37 1.62
CA GLN A 383 23.87 12.04 1.06
C GLN A 383 24.86 11.16 1.81
N GLN A 384 24.37 10.19 2.56
CA GLN A 384 25.18 9.31 3.39
C GLN A 384 24.55 7.91 3.44
N ARG A 385 25.37 6.92 3.80
CA ARG A 385 24.90 5.55 4.01
C ARG A 385 24.37 5.41 5.43
N ILE A 386 23.19 4.77 5.60
CA ILE A 386 22.56 4.55 6.90
C ILE A 386 23.31 3.48 7.70
N ASP A 387 23.75 2.42 7.02
CA ASP A 387 24.38 1.21 7.59
C ASP A 387 25.86 1.08 7.25
N GLY A 388 26.48 -0.01 7.73
CA GLY A 388 27.86 -0.39 7.38
C GLY A 388 28.05 -0.87 5.94
N GLY A 389 26.98 -1.05 5.18
CA GLY A 389 26.96 -1.55 3.80
C GLY A 389 26.68 -3.05 3.72
N GLY A 390 26.07 -3.48 2.62
CA GLY A 390 25.76 -4.88 2.32
C GLY A 390 24.30 -5.27 2.47
N SER A 391 23.53 -4.57 3.27
CA SER A 391 22.08 -4.79 3.40
C SER A 391 21.30 -4.26 2.19
N GLY A 392 20.16 -4.89 1.89
CA GLY A 392 19.16 -4.35 0.99
C GLY A 392 18.12 -3.55 1.78
N PHE A 393 17.53 -2.54 1.15
CA PHE A 393 16.42 -1.78 1.69
C PHE A 393 15.25 -1.84 0.71
N THR A 394 14.21 -2.60 1.05
CA THR A 394 12.99 -2.77 0.24
C THR A 394 11.79 -2.09 0.92
N ALA A 395 11.64 -2.27 2.22
CA ALA A 395 10.59 -1.60 3.01
C ALA A 395 10.72 -0.07 2.94
N SER A 396 9.61 0.62 2.76
CA SER A 396 9.58 2.09 2.72
C SER A 396 9.78 2.69 4.12
N PRO A 397 10.42 3.85 4.26
CA PRO A 397 10.55 4.53 5.54
C PRO A 397 9.20 5.07 6.04
N ILE A 398 9.10 5.17 7.36
CA ILE A 398 7.99 5.81 8.07
C ILE A 398 8.52 6.80 9.09
N ALA A 399 7.68 7.74 9.56
CA ALA A 399 8.07 8.74 10.55
C ALA A 399 7.04 8.92 11.65
N ALA A 400 7.53 9.27 12.84
CA ALA A 400 6.75 9.73 13.97
C ALA A 400 7.65 10.45 14.98
N ASP A 401 7.10 11.41 15.71
CA ASP A 401 7.71 12.02 16.90
C ASP A 401 9.17 12.47 16.65
N GLY A 402 9.42 13.15 15.53
CA GLY A 402 10.74 13.66 15.16
C GLY A 402 11.77 12.58 14.77
N LYS A 403 11.32 11.39 14.43
CA LYS A 403 12.15 10.24 14.06
C LYS A 403 11.73 9.67 12.71
N VAL A 404 12.71 9.10 11.97
CA VAL A 404 12.49 8.36 10.72
C VAL A 404 13.03 6.94 10.89
N TYR A 405 12.27 5.95 10.45
CA TYR A 405 12.57 4.52 10.61
C TYR A 405 12.83 3.88 9.25
N PHE A 406 13.95 3.18 9.13
CA PHE A 406 14.34 2.44 7.94
C PHE A 406 14.56 0.97 8.29
N SER A 407 13.81 0.08 7.65
CA SER A 407 13.97 -1.37 7.82
C SER A 407 14.86 -1.93 6.72
N SER A 408 15.92 -2.65 7.11
CA SER A 408 16.82 -3.36 6.20
C SER A 408 16.42 -4.83 6.06
N GLU A 409 16.71 -5.43 4.91
CA GLU A 409 16.33 -6.81 4.60
C GLU A 409 17.03 -7.85 5.48
N ASP A 410 18.19 -7.52 6.05
CA ASP A 410 18.93 -8.37 7.00
C ASP A 410 18.35 -8.38 8.42
N GLY A 411 17.28 -7.63 8.66
CA GLY A 411 16.53 -7.70 9.90
C GLY A 411 16.89 -6.63 10.92
N SER A 412 17.44 -5.49 10.51
CA SER A 412 17.66 -4.33 11.37
C SER A 412 16.68 -3.20 11.07
N VAL A 413 16.20 -2.50 12.08
CA VAL A 413 15.47 -1.23 11.95
C VAL A 413 16.33 -0.10 12.49
N TYR A 414 16.71 0.82 11.60
CA TYR A 414 17.47 2.02 11.94
C TYR A 414 16.53 3.15 12.30
N VAL A 415 16.75 3.78 13.45
CA VAL A 415 16.02 4.96 13.92
C VAL A 415 16.89 6.17 13.73
N LEU A 416 16.47 7.10 12.89
CA LEU A 416 17.18 8.35 12.62
C LEU A 416 16.44 9.52 13.24
N LYS A 417 17.18 10.51 13.70
CA LYS A 417 16.61 11.81 14.06
C LYS A 417 16.28 12.61 12.80
N VAL A 418 15.14 13.25 12.79
CA VAL A 418 14.77 14.20 11.73
C VAL A 418 15.72 15.38 11.74
N GLY A 419 16.18 15.82 10.55
CA GLY A 419 17.01 17.00 10.47
C GLY A 419 17.93 17.07 9.25
N PRO A 420 18.74 18.13 9.16
CA PRO A 420 19.60 18.44 8.01
C PRO A 420 20.90 17.63 7.97
N GLU A 421 21.14 16.78 8.95
CA GLU A 421 22.34 15.94 9.08
C GLU A 421 21.91 14.51 9.49
N LEU A 422 22.71 13.50 9.10
CA LEU A 422 22.47 12.12 9.49
C LEU A 422 22.85 11.90 10.96
N GLU A 423 21.86 11.61 11.80
CA GLU A 423 22.06 11.19 13.18
C GLU A 423 21.31 9.87 13.42
N VAL A 424 22.03 8.76 13.61
CA VAL A 424 21.48 7.45 13.94
C VAL A 424 21.30 7.35 15.44
N LEU A 425 20.05 7.25 15.89
CA LEU A 425 19.68 7.13 17.31
C LEU A 425 19.80 5.70 17.83
N ALA A 426 19.44 4.73 16.97
CA ALA A 426 19.47 3.32 17.29
C ALA A 426 19.53 2.45 16.03
N GLU A 427 20.06 1.23 16.20
CA GLU A 427 19.87 0.08 15.32
C GLU A 427 19.24 -1.03 16.16
N ASN A 428 18.10 -1.57 15.70
CA ASN A 428 17.28 -2.50 16.46
C ASN A 428 17.12 -3.84 15.70
N PRO A 429 17.70 -4.94 16.21
CA PRO A 429 17.62 -6.23 15.56
C PRO A 429 16.22 -6.85 15.72
N MET A 430 15.70 -7.40 14.64
CA MET A 430 14.45 -8.16 14.61
C MET A 430 14.65 -9.67 14.53
N GLY A 431 15.87 -10.14 14.21
CA GLY A 431 16.23 -11.55 14.10
C GLY A 431 15.64 -12.26 12.88
N GLU A 432 14.94 -11.55 12.01
CA GLU A 432 14.31 -12.08 10.79
C GLU A 432 14.33 -11.04 9.68
N THR A 433 14.27 -11.50 8.42
CA THR A 433 14.18 -10.62 7.25
C THR A 433 12.98 -9.67 7.31
N LEU A 434 13.22 -8.41 6.90
CA LEU A 434 12.22 -7.34 6.83
C LEU A 434 12.08 -6.87 5.39
N MET A 435 10.89 -7.02 4.81
CA MET A 435 10.57 -6.50 3.47
C MET A 435 9.30 -5.65 3.45
N ALA A 436 8.43 -5.81 4.45
CA ALA A 436 7.21 -5.05 4.60
C ALA A 436 7.48 -3.71 5.30
N THR A 437 6.78 -2.66 4.87
CA THR A 437 6.78 -1.36 5.55
C THR A 437 6.05 -1.48 6.88
N PRO A 438 6.62 -1.02 8.01
CA PRO A 438 5.92 -1.05 9.30
C PRO A 438 4.69 -0.13 9.33
N ALA A 439 3.79 -0.37 10.29
CA ALA A 439 2.70 0.53 10.65
C ALA A 439 2.93 1.13 12.04
N LEU A 440 2.39 2.32 12.29
CA LEU A 440 2.42 3.01 13.58
C LEU A 440 1.00 3.34 14.05
N SER A 441 0.71 3.03 15.29
CA SER A 441 -0.57 3.35 15.93
C SER A 441 -0.37 3.60 17.42
N GLU A 442 -0.76 4.77 17.91
CA GLU A 442 -0.71 5.13 19.34
C GLU A 442 0.67 4.90 20.00
N GLY A 443 1.74 5.19 19.24
CA GLY A 443 3.12 5.00 19.69
C GLY A 443 3.63 3.55 19.59
N VAL A 444 2.82 2.60 19.19
CA VAL A 444 3.22 1.20 18.94
C VAL A 444 3.57 1.00 17.48
N MET A 445 4.71 0.38 17.22
CA MET A 445 5.12 0.00 15.86
C MET A 445 4.82 -1.48 15.61
N TYR A 446 4.09 -1.75 14.52
CA TYR A 446 3.77 -3.10 14.06
C TYR A 446 4.66 -3.47 12.88
N ILE A 447 5.51 -4.47 13.08
CA ILE A 447 6.54 -4.88 12.12
C ILE A 447 6.23 -6.30 11.63
N ARG A 448 6.01 -6.44 10.31
CA ARG A 448 5.94 -7.75 9.66
C ARG A 448 7.35 -8.24 9.33
N THR A 449 7.78 -9.32 9.97
CA THR A 449 9.00 -10.05 9.64
C THR A 449 8.70 -11.22 8.71
N ARG A 450 9.72 -11.99 8.32
CA ARG A 450 9.54 -13.20 7.48
C ARG A 450 8.49 -14.18 8.04
N GLY A 451 8.47 -14.39 9.33
CA GLY A 451 7.64 -15.40 9.98
C GLY A 451 6.68 -14.89 11.05
N HIS A 452 6.72 -13.59 11.40
CA HIS A 452 5.95 -13.05 12.51
C HIS A 452 5.37 -11.67 12.21
N LEU A 453 4.34 -11.32 12.96
CA LEU A 453 3.95 -9.93 13.20
C LEU A 453 4.36 -9.58 14.62
N VAL A 454 5.06 -8.45 14.80
CA VAL A 454 5.68 -8.03 16.06
C VAL A 454 5.19 -6.64 16.42
N ALA A 455 4.74 -6.44 17.65
CA ALA A 455 4.42 -5.12 18.21
C ALA A 455 5.56 -4.66 19.12
N VAL A 456 6.01 -3.44 18.88
CA VAL A 456 7.12 -2.77 19.57
C VAL A 456 6.61 -1.49 20.21
N GLY A 457 6.89 -1.27 21.52
CA GLY A 457 6.44 -0.08 22.24
C GLY A 457 7.40 0.38 23.30
#